data_ed7a8d325d4135799662384772a997a4
#
_entry.id   ed7a8d325d4135799662384772a997a4
#
_cell.length_a   1.000
_cell.length_b   1.000
_cell.length_c   1.000
_cell.angle_alpha   90.00
_cell.angle_beta   90.00
_cell.angle_gamma   90.00
#
_symmetry.space_group_name_H-M   'P 1'
#
loop_
_entity.id
_entity.type
_entity.pdbx_description
1 polymer ?
#
loop_
_entity_poly.entity_id
_entity_poly.type
_entity_poly.pdbx_seq_one_letter_code
_entity_poly.pdbx_strand_id
1 'polypeptide(L)'
;MKNSNQSDKRHFLKSSVATGLALMSGGIAFTNSLTVSSENSNTAIAPPKRLLSKKAWAKDNLKGGESFILPSMSPDFKKIDEEGIRRDVRHSIKQGFCSIMPLPIGIDSKTDRLMQNIVSDEAKNKILTVGIIRPGSWKEKKQSIRDMENKGISHVLMYFNPNHKTQEAIYNEMKTIIENTSLGIILYAKPSSKILHLDPTGLPLSAFERLTKFDNVLGVKFTQTLRPATAYAVAERLGDRLLLGVVDLELMLPLSLKYKMQWTGQWGIDSLQSPKTPWVHQYLDLLRRGKNQEAYELYWRYEPIASHFYQLQAPSLSIGGHPWLHIKYMKWLTGGNGGLLSDLNETPDYVPHLDAEGRKQCREIFDHVGIDITNLPDDAFVVGNAAYERGVRPKDLSAMPQYIA
;
A
#
# COMPACT_ATOMS: atom_id res chain seq x y z
N MET A 1 -38.87 -5.04 -34.93
CA MET A 1 -37.62 -4.25 -34.88
C MET A 1 -36.99 -4.42 -33.51
N LYS A 2 -36.16 -5.41 -33.36
CA LYS A 2 -35.39 -5.70 -32.10
C LYS A 2 -34.04 -6.29 -32.49
N ASN A 3 -33.01 -5.89 -31.78
CA ASN A 3 -31.69 -6.49 -31.71
C ASN A 3 -30.67 -6.22 -32.85
N SER A 4 -29.89 -5.14 -32.70
CA SER A 4 -28.59 -5.03 -33.38
C SER A 4 -27.53 -4.17 -32.66
N ASN A 5 -27.50 -4.13 -31.31
CA ASN A 5 -26.53 -3.25 -30.60
C ASN A 5 -25.70 -3.91 -29.49
N GLN A 6 -25.69 -5.23 -29.38
CA GLN A 6 -24.85 -5.90 -28.36
C GLN A 6 -23.58 -6.59 -28.92
N SER A 7 -23.47 -6.72 -30.24
CA SER A 7 -22.36 -7.40 -30.89
C SER A 7 -21.08 -6.52 -30.99
N ASP A 8 -21.25 -5.21 -31.20
CA ASP A 8 -20.12 -4.32 -31.50
C ASP A 8 -19.25 -3.96 -30.29
N LYS A 9 -19.81 -3.96 -29.08
CA LYS A 9 -19.02 -3.64 -27.86
C LYS A 9 -18.02 -4.73 -27.47
N ARG A 10 -18.30 -5.99 -27.83
CA ARG A 10 -17.35 -7.09 -27.53
C ARG A 10 -16.20 -7.20 -28.53
N HIS A 11 -16.37 -6.70 -29.73
CA HIS A 11 -15.29 -6.67 -30.73
C HIS A 11 -14.29 -5.52 -30.51
N PHE A 12 -14.75 -4.39 -30.00
CA PHE A 12 -13.86 -3.25 -29.71
C PHE A 12 -12.82 -3.55 -28.60
N LEU A 13 -13.24 -4.29 -27.55
CA LEU A 13 -12.33 -4.68 -26.47
C LEU A 13 -11.33 -5.77 -26.88
N LYS A 14 -11.68 -6.63 -27.86
CA LYS A 14 -10.75 -7.67 -28.34
C LYS A 14 -9.70 -7.15 -29.35
N SER A 15 -10.00 -6.08 -30.08
CA SER A 15 -9.04 -5.50 -31.04
C SER A 15 -8.01 -4.58 -30.39
N SER A 16 -8.28 -4.03 -29.21
CA SER A 16 -7.34 -3.14 -28.52
C SER A 16 -6.17 -3.88 -27.85
N VAL A 17 -6.36 -5.15 -27.50
CA VAL A 17 -5.32 -6.00 -26.89
C VAL A 17 -4.36 -6.60 -27.93
N ALA A 18 -4.84 -6.80 -29.18
CA ALA A 18 -4.06 -7.43 -30.24
C ALA A 18 -3.10 -6.47 -30.97
N THR A 19 -3.27 -5.16 -30.85
CA THR A 19 -2.46 -4.16 -31.58
C THR A 19 -1.21 -3.71 -30.80
N GLY A 20 -1.13 -3.97 -29.52
CA GLY A 20 0.02 -3.62 -28.65
C GLY A 20 1.20 -4.61 -28.73
N LEU A 21 1.01 -5.78 -29.30
CA LEU A 21 2.02 -6.88 -29.30
C LEU A 21 2.87 -6.98 -30.57
N ALA A 22 2.67 -6.13 -31.56
CA ALA A 22 3.31 -6.29 -32.87
C ALA A 22 4.48 -5.34 -33.20
N LEU A 23 4.94 -4.49 -32.29
CA LEU A 23 5.92 -3.43 -32.63
C LEU A 23 7.18 -3.38 -31.74
N MET A 24 7.65 -4.47 -31.14
CA MET A 24 8.98 -4.49 -30.52
C MET A 24 9.77 -5.79 -30.76
N SER A 25 10.10 -6.05 -32.04
CA SER A 25 11.19 -6.94 -32.43
C SER A 25 12.32 -6.12 -33.04
N GLY A 26 12.99 -5.32 -32.23
CA GLY A 26 14.22 -4.62 -32.58
C GLY A 26 15.21 -4.77 -31.44
N GLY A 27 16.01 -5.85 -31.49
CA GLY A 27 17.00 -6.13 -30.46
C GLY A 27 18.10 -5.08 -30.42
N ILE A 28 18.27 -4.48 -29.26
CA ILE A 28 19.54 -3.86 -28.86
C ILE A 28 19.97 -4.59 -27.59
N ALA A 29 20.95 -5.46 -27.78
CA ALA A 29 21.64 -6.10 -26.66
C ALA A 29 22.50 -5.04 -25.94
N PHE A 30 22.06 -4.57 -24.82
CA PHE A 30 22.92 -3.87 -23.86
C PHE A 30 23.31 -4.85 -22.76
N THR A 31 24.46 -5.52 -22.94
CA THR A 31 25.19 -6.14 -21.85
C THR A 31 25.93 -5.05 -21.08
N ASN A 32 25.28 -4.50 -20.07
CA ASN A 32 25.96 -3.81 -18.99
C ASN A 32 25.50 -4.45 -17.68
N SER A 33 26.33 -5.35 -17.18
CA SER A 33 26.25 -5.85 -15.81
C SER A 33 26.52 -4.67 -14.85
N LEU A 34 25.47 -3.98 -14.41
CA LEU A 34 25.51 -3.17 -13.23
C LEU A 34 25.58 -4.10 -12.02
N THR A 35 26.78 -4.44 -11.58
CA THR A 35 27.02 -4.91 -10.24
C THR A 35 26.66 -3.78 -9.28
N VAL A 36 25.41 -3.79 -8.82
CA VAL A 36 25.01 -2.98 -7.66
C VAL A 36 25.65 -3.66 -6.46
N SER A 37 26.76 -3.08 -5.99
CA SER A 37 27.25 -3.36 -4.65
C SER A 37 26.14 -2.98 -3.68
N SER A 38 25.45 -3.96 -3.13
CA SER A 38 24.56 -3.79 -1.99
C SER A 38 25.45 -3.51 -0.77
N GLU A 39 25.88 -2.28 -0.59
CA GLU A 39 26.29 -1.83 0.73
C GLU A 39 25.02 -1.84 1.59
N ASN A 40 24.79 -2.97 2.25
CA ASN A 40 23.88 -3.10 3.38
C ASN A 40 24.41 -2.22 4.52
N SER A 41 24.14 -0.91 4.46
CA SER A 41 24.23 -0.08 5.65
C SER A 41 23.09 -0.45 6.59
N ASN A 42 23.28 -1.50 7.40
CA ASN A 42 22.51 -1.79 8.59
C ASN A 42 22.71 -0.68 9.63
N THR A 43 22.30 0.54 9.30
CA THR A 43 22.20 1.59 10.31
C THR A 43 20.89 1.41 11.04
N ALA A 44 20.97 0.93 12.27
CA ALA A 44 19.85 0.94 13.21
C ALA A 44 19.17 2.31 13.18
N ILE A 45 17.88 2.33 12.81
CA ILE A 45 17.08 3.57 12.79
C ILE A 45 16.84 3.97 14.24
N ALA A 46 17.68 4.83 14.77
CA ALA A 46 17.50 5.39 16.10
C ALA A 46 16.23 6.26 16.12
N PRO A 47 15.45 6.24 17.21
CA PRO A 47 14.36 7.19 17.39
C PRO A 47 14.90 8.62 17.27
N PRO A 48 14.12 9.56 16.70
CA PRO A 48 14.63 10.89 16.37
C PRO A 48 15.21 11.57 17.60
N LYS A 49 16.53 11.82 17.56
CA LYS A 49 17.17 12.69 18.56
C LYS A 49 16.47 14.05 18.52
N ARG A 50 16.18 14.61 19.67
CA ARG A 50 15.40 15.82 19.98
C ARG A 50 15.87 17.13 19.27
N LEU A 51 16.86 17.07 18.39
CA LEU A 51 17.54 18.20 17.74
C LEU A 51 17.19 18.41 16.26
N LEU A 52 16.54 17.44 15.60
CA LEU A 52 16.08 17.62 14.23
C LEU A 52 14.58 17.89 14.20
N SER A 53 14.14 18.82 13.36
CA SER A 53 12.74 18.98 13.02
C SER A 53 12.18 17.65 12.57
N LYS A 54 10.97 17.30 13.00
CA LYS A 54 10.33 16.05 12.59
C LYS A 54 10.12 15.99 11.08
N LYS A 55 9.91 17.13 10.43
CA LYS A 55 9.85 17.23 8.96
C LYS A 55 11.20 16.91 8.32
N ALA A 56 12.32 17.37 8.92
CA ALA A 56 13.65 16.99 8.45
C ALA A 56 13.87 15.50 8.62
N TRP A 57 13.54 14.94 9.79
CA TRP A 57 13.59 13.51 10.01
C TRP A 57 12.78 12.73 8.97
N ALA A 58 11.57 13.17 8.64
CA ALA A 58 10.73 12.50 7.63
C ALA A 58 11.36 12.52 6.23
N LYS A 59 11.98 13.63 5.83
CA LYS A 59 12.72 13.73 4.57
C LYS A 59 13.90 12.74 4.49
N ASP A 60 14.50 12.43 5.63
CA ASP A 60 15.63 11.51 5.71
C ASP A 60 15.22 10.05 5.83
N ASN A 61 14.09 9.74 6.45
CA ASN A 61 13.68 8.39 6.80
C ASN A 61 12.51 7.84 5.97
N LEU A 62 11.57 8.68 5.48
CA LEU A 62 10.49 8.24 4.60
C LEU A 62 10.94 8.32 3.14
N LYS A 63 11.77 7.36 2.72
CA LYS A 63 12.27 7.21 1.36
C LYS A 63 11.93 5.81 0.85
N GLY A 64 11.07 5.72 -0.15
CA GLY A 64 10.60 4.44 -0.69
C GLY A 64 9.13 4.19 -0.41
N GLY A 65 8.73 2.93 -0.46
CA GLY A 65 7.35 2.49 -0.22
C GLY A 65 7.08 2.15 1.24
N GLU A 66 5.80 2.22 1.61
CA GLU A 66 5.25 1.67 2.84
C GLU A 66 4.58 0.35 2.51
N SER A 67 5.01 -0.74 3.14
CA SER A 67 4.44 -2.07 2.99
C SER A 67 3.27 -2.28 3.94
N PHE A 68 2.41 -3.25 3.61
CA PHE A 68 1.25 -3.62 4.42
C PHE A 68 1.35 -5.06 4.88
N ILE A 69 1.05 -5.29 6.16
CA ILE A 69 0.97 -6.63 6.71
C ILE A 69 -0.51 -6.97 6.89
N LEU A 70 -0.97 -7.97 6.16
CA LEU A 70 -2.29 -8.56 6.29
C LEU A 70 -2.27 -9.70 7.32
N PRO A 71 -3.40 -10.03 7.96
CA PRO A 71 -3.46 -11.14 8.90
C PRO A 71 -3.02 -12.47 8.27
N SER A 72 -2.28 -13.26 9.04
CA SER A 72 -2.09 -14.71 8.83
C SER A 72 -2.81 -15.43 9.96
N MET A 73 -3.65 -16.40 9.61
CA MET A 73 -4.57 -17.03 10.56
C MET A 73 -4.25 -18.52 10.74
N SER A 74 -4.62 -19.05 11.89
CA SER A 74 -4.67 -20.50 12.12
C SER A 74 -5.68 -21.18 11.20
N PRO A 75 -5.59 -22.51 10.97
CA PRO A 75 -6.48 -23.22 10.06
C PRO A 75 -7.98 -23.09 10.37
N ASP A 76 -8.34 -22.83 11.64
CA ASP A 76 -9.71 -22.59 12.07
C ASP A 76 -10.12 -21.10 12.06
N PHE A 77 -9.26 -20.21 11.56
CA PHE A 77 -9.41 -18.76 11.52
C PHE A 77 -9.68 -18.06 12.86
N LYS A 78 -9.42 -18.74 13.98
CA LYS A 78 -9.70 -18.18 15.32
C LYS A 78 -8.51 -17.47 15.95
N LYS A 79 -7.30 -17.75 15.49
CA LYS A 79 -6.06 -17.20 16.07
C LYS A 79 -5.11 -16.72 14.98
N ILE A 80 -4.24 -15.79 15.33
CA ILE A 80 -3.12 -15.36 14.49
C ILE A 80 -2.11 -16.50 14.36
N ASP A 81 -1.63 -16.75 13.15
CA ASP A 81 -0.37 -17.45 12.90
C ASP A 81 0.77 -16.43 13.01
N GLU A 82 1.39 -16.39 14.17
CA GLU A 82 2.43 -15.41 14.50
C GLU A 82 3.62 -15.50 13.54
N GLU A 83 4.09 -16.72 13.24
CA GLU A 83 5.22 -16.90 12.32
C GLU A 83 4.87 -16.44 10.89
N GLY A 84 3.63 -16.62 10.46
CA GLY A 84 3.15 -16.09 9.19
C GLY A 84 3.26 -14.56 9.13
N ILE A 85 2.86 -13.87 10.19
CA ILE A 85 3.01 -12.40 10.31
C ILE A 85 4.48 -12.00 10.30
N ARG A 86 5.33 -12.65 11.10
CA ARG A 86 6.78 -12.36 11.18
C ARG A 86 7.47 -12.57 9.83
N ARG A 87 7.07 -13.60 9.08
CA ARG A 87 7.57 -13.87 7.73
C ARG A 87 7.25 -12.73 6.76
N ASP A 88 6.01 -12.22 6.79
CA ASP A 88 5.61 -11.08 5.94
C ASP A 88 6.36 -9.79 6.31
N VAL A 89 6.63 -9.54 7.60
CA VAL A 89 7.48 -8.42 8.03
C VAL A 89 8.90 -8.57 7.48
N ARG A 90 9.52 -9.73 7.63
CA ARG A 90 10.87 -10.01 7.10
C ARG A 90 10.92 -9.89 5.58
N HIS A 91 9.86 -10.32 4.88
CA HIS A 91 9.76 -10.17 3.43
C HIS A 91 9.74 -8.69 3.03
N SER A 92 8.92 -7.86 3.70
CA SER A 92 8.87 -6.42 3.45
C SER A 92 10.22 -5.73 3.68
N ILE A 93 10.96 -6.13 4.72
CA ILE A 93 12.32 -5.62 4.98
C ILE A 93 13.26 -6.00 3.82
N LYS A 94 13.21 -7.26 3.36
CA LYS A 94 14.05 -7.74 2.24
C LYS A 94 13.75 -7.03 0.91
N GLN A 95 12.51 -6.56 0.74
CA GLN A 95 12.10 -5.78 -0.44
C GLN A 95 12.56 -4.30 -0.38
N GLY A 96 13.14 -3.83 0.72
CA GLY A 96 13.65 -2.46 0.86
C GLY A 96 12.59 -1.42 1.21
N PHE A 97 11.44 -1.80 1.77
CA PHE A 97 10.45 -0.84 2.23
C PHE A 97 10.97 0.00 3.41
N CYS A 98 10.58 1.28 3.46
CA CYS A 98 11.00 2.19 4.53
C CYS A 98 10.10 2.09 5.78
N SER A 99 8.87 1.64 5.61
CA SER A 99 7.91 1.48 6.72
C SER A 99 6.92 0.37 6.45
N ILE A 100 6.28 -0.12 7.53
CA ILE A 100 5.22 -1.13 7.46
C ILE A 100 4.03 -0.72 8.32
N MET A 101 2.83 -1.05 7.82
CA MET A 101 1.56 -0.82 8.49
C MET A 101 0.77 -2.12 8.62
N PRO A 102 0.43 -2.59 9.83
CA PRO A 102 -0.52 -3.69 9.99
C PRO A 102 -1.93 -3.24 9.60
N LEU A 103 -2.61 -4.05 8.79
CA LEU A 103 -3.99 -3.83 8.37
C LEU A 103 -4.89 -4.94 8.94
N PRO A 104 -5.82 -4.64 9.85
CA PRO A 104 -6.64 -5.63 10.54
C PRO A 104 -7.85 -6.08 9.70
N ILE A 105 -7.59 -6.60 8.50
CA ILE A 105 -8.64 -7.08 7.59
C ILE A 105 -9.22 -8.39 8.11
N GLY A 106 -10.53 -8.43 8.35
CA GLY A 106 -11.25 -9.64 8.78
C GLY A 106 -10.92 -10.11 10.21
N ILE A 107 -10.37 -9.25 11.07
CA ILE A 107 -10.05 -9.60 12.48
C ILE A 107 -10.62 -8.57 13.46
N ASP A 108 -10.91 -9.02 14.68
CA ASP A 108 -11.43 -8.17 15.75
C ASP A 108 -10.33 -7.28 16.38
N SER A 109 -10.75 -6.31 17.19
CA SER A 109 -9.85 -5.36 17.84
C SER A 109 -8.85 -6.00 18.82
N LYS A 110 -9.15 -7.16 19.40
CA LYS A 110 -8.23 -7.89 20.29
C LYS A 110 -7.13 -8.56 19.47
N THR A 111 -7.52 -9.20 18.40
CA THR A 111 -6.63 -9.86 17.43
C THR A 111 -5.76 -8.83 16.71
N ASP A 112 -6.32 -7.66 16.36
CA ASP A 112 -5.56 -6.53 15.79
C ASP A 112 -4.45 -6.06 16.75
N ARG A 113 -4.75 -5.88 18.04
CA ARG A 113 -3.72 -5.51 19.03
C ARG A 113 -2.59 -6.53 19.13
N LEU A 114 -2.92 -7.82 19.06
CA LEU A 114 -1.91 -8.88 19.03
C LEU A 114 -1.04 -8.79 17.78
N MET A 115 -1.67 -8.65 16.61
CA MET A 115 -0.96 -8.47 15.33
C MET A 115 -0.03 -7.26 15.36
N GLN A 116 -0.49 -6.12 15.86
CA GLN A 116 0.34 -4.93 16.01
C GLN A 116 1.55 -5.17 16.91
N ASN A 117 1.41 -5.93 18.01
CA ASN A 117 2.55 -6.29 18.87
C ASN A 117 3.57 -7.16 18.14
N ILE A 118 3.12 -8.18 17.40
CA ILE A 118 3.99 -9.07 16.63
C ILE A 118 4.74 -8.28 15.55
N VAL A 119 4.02 -7.43 14.81
CA VAL A 119 4.64 -6.58 13.78
C VAL A 119 5.66 -5.63 14.38
N SER A 120 5.34 -4.94 15.48
CA SER A 120 6.26 -4.01 16.15
C SER A 120 7.50 -4.72 16.71
N ASP A 121 7.34 -5.91 17.25
CA ASP A 121 8.45 -6.72 17.78
C ASP A 121 9.40 -7.16 16.66
N GLU A 122 8.89 -7.75 15.57
CA GLU A 122 9.72 -8.21 14.45
C GLU A 122 10.37 -7.05 13.68
N ALA A 123 9.67 -5.91 13.59
CA ALA A 123 10.14 -4.69 12.92
C ALA A 123 11.22 -3.93 13.69
N LYS A 124 11.31 -4.15 14.99
CA LYS A 124 12.13 -3.35 15.91
C LYS A 124 13.57 -3.15 15.39
N ASN A 125 13.95 -1.88 15.27
CA ASN A 125 15.28 -1.44 14.77
C ASN A 125 15.62 -1.86 13.33
N LYS A 126 14.68 -2.39 12.56
CA LYS A 126 14.91 -2.84 11.19
C LYS A 126 14.11 -2.04 10.15
N ILE A 127 12.91 -1.62 10.52
CA ILE A 127 12.00 -0.88 9.65
C ILE A 127 11.03 -0.03 10.50
N LEU A 128 10.59 1.11 9.98
CA LEU A 128 9.62 1.96 10.68
C LEU A 128 8.25 1.29 10.74
N THR A 129 7.54 1.48 11.85
CA THR A 129 6.17 1.01 12.00
C THR A 129 5.17 2.17 11.97
N VAL A 130 4.02 1.93 11.36
CA VAL A 130 2.98 2.93 11.13
C VAL A 130 1.69 2.52 11.82
N GLY A 131 1.07 3.48 12.50
CA GLY A 131 -0.26 3.30 13.08
C GLY A 131 -1.35 4.03 12.30
N ILE A 132 -2.59 3.86 12.73
CA ILE A 132 -3.74 4.55 12.13
C ILE A 132 -4.56 5.24 13.23
N ILE A 133 -4.87 6.52 13.03
CA ILE A 133 -5.86 7.25 13.84
C ILE A 133 -7.12 7.43 13.02
N ARG A 134 -8.20 6.76 13.45
CA ARG A 134 -9.53 6.82 12.81
C ARG A 134 -10.45 7.83 13.53
N PRO A 135 -11.54 8.30 12.89
CA PRO A 135 -12.61 8.99 13.58
C PRO A 135 -13.15 8.16 14.76
N GLY A 136 -13.47 8.82 15.86
CA GLY A 136 -13.92 8.19 17.10
C GLY A 136 -13.95 9.20 18.24
N SER A 137 -14.26 8.78 19.46
CA SER A 137 -14.24 9.64 20.64
C SER A 137 -12.81 10.06 20.99
N TRP A 138 -12.67 11.22 21.64
CA TRP A 138 -11.36 11.70 22.10
C TRP A 138 -10.70 10.72 23.09
N LYS A 139 -11.52 10.10 23.96
CA LYS A 139 -11.03 9.11 24.93
C LYS A 139 -10.35 7.92 24.22
N GLU A 140 -10.98 7.35 23.20
CA GLU A 140 -10.46 6.24 22.43
C GLU A 140 -9.19 6.64 21.66
N LYS A 141 -9.21 7.80 21.00
CA LYS A 141 -8.03 8.30 20.27
C LYS A 141 -6.84 8.51 21.21
N LYS A 142 -7.06 9.12 22.37
CA LYS A 142 -6.01 9.37 23.37
C LYS A 142 -5.38 8.06 23.87
N GLN A 143 -6.20 7.03 24.09
CA GLN A 143 -5.69 5.70 24.49
C GLN A 143 -4.89 5.07 23.34
N SER A 144 -5.42 5.08 22.12
CA SER A 144 -4.73 4.54 20.95
C SER A 144 -3.39 5.24 20.68
N ILE A 145 -3.32 6.56 20.83
CA ILE A 145 -2.07 7.33 20.68
C ILE A 145 -1.03 6.87 21.70
N ARG A 146 -1.41 6.78 22.99
CA ARG A 146 -0.51 6.31 24.06
C ARG A 146 0.01 4.89 23.78
N ASP A 147 -0.88 3.99 23.35
CA ASP A 147 -0.50 2.62 23.04
C ASP A 147 0.50 2.57 21.87
N MET A 148 0.31 3.41 20.84
CA MET A 148 1.23 3.51 19.71
C MET A 148 2.58 4.13 20.13
N GLU A 149 2.58 5.18 20.94
CA GLU A 149 3.80 5.79 21.47
C GLU A 149 4.61 4.80 22.31
N ASN A 150 3.95 4.04 23.19
CA ASN A 150 4.58 3.02 24.02
C ASN A 150 5.18 1.86 23.20
N LYS A 151 4.61 1.56 22.03
CA LYS A 151 5.12 0.54 21.10
C LYS A 151 6.25 1.06 20.19
N GLY A 152 6.60 2.35 20.27
CA GLY A 152 7.63 2.95 19.43
C GLY A 152 7.19 3.13 17.96
N ILE A 153 5.89 3.26 17.70
CA ILE A 153 5.37 3.61 16.38
C ILE A 153 5.98 4.96 15.97
N SER A 154 6.48 5.05 14.75
CA SER A 154 7.20 6.23 14.27
C SER A 154 6.27 7.35 13.83
N HIS A 155 5.20 6.98 13.13
CA HIS A 155 4.22 7.91 12.60
C HIS A 155 2.87 7.24 12.40
N VAL A 156 1.84 8.04 12.14
CA VAL A 156 0.47 7.55 11.97
C VAL A 156 -0.19 8.15 10.75
N LEU A 157 -1.00 7.36 10.08
CA LEU A 157 -1.97 7.81 9.09
C LEU A 157 -3.20 8.34 9.83
N MET A 158 -3.47 9.64 9.70
CA MET A 158 -4.58 10.29 10.43
C MET A 158 -5.73 10.63 9.49
N TYR A 159 -6.89 10.04 9.74
CA TYR A 159 -8.14 10.34 9.06
C TYR A 159 -8.74 11.64 9.59
N PHE A 160 -9.38 12.42 8.72
CA PHE A 160 -10.31 13.46 9.16
C PHE A 160 -11.71 12.89 9.38
N ASN A 161 -12.51 13.56 10.19
CA ASN A 161 -13.90 13.17 10.43
C ASN A 161 -14.82 13.87 9.40
N PRO A 162 -15.39 13.16 8.43
CA PRO A 162 -16.22 13.77 7.39
C PRO A 162 -17.63 14.18 7.88
N ASN A 163 -17.98 13.90 9.13
CA ASN A 163 -19.28 14.28 9.69
C ASN A 163 -19.28 15.73 10.21
N HIS A 164 -18.14 16.39 10.31
CA HIS A 164 -18.06 17.82 10.63
C HIS A 164 -18.67 18.67 9.53
N LYS A 165 -19.35 19.75 9.93
CA LYS A 165 -20.08 20.63 9.04
C LYS A 165 -19.26 21.82 8.52
N THR A 166 -18.04 22.02 9.04
CA THR A 166 -17.17 23.15 8.67
C THR A 166 -15.72 22.73 8.61
N GLN A 167 -14.93 23.39 7.77
CA GLN A 167 -13.46 23.24 7.73
C GLN A 167 -12.82 23.55 9.09
N GLU A 168 -13.39 24.51 9.84
CA GLU A 168 -12.89 24.89 11.16
C GLU A 168 -13.06 23.75 12.18
N ALA A 169 -14.19 23.07 12.19
CA ALA A 169 -14.42 21.94 13.09
C ALA A 169 -13.45 20.78 12.78
N ILE A 170 -13.20 20.48 11.49
CA ILE A 170 -12.21 19.49 11.07
C ILE A 170 -10.81 19.90 11.54
N TYR A 171 -10.43 21.16 11.30
CA TYR A 171 -9.13 21.69 11.72
C TYR A 171 -8.93 21.55 13.23
N ASN A 172 -9.91 21.96 14.04
CA ASN A 172 -9.80 21.98 15.50
C ASN A 172 -9.70 20.55 16.09
N GLU A 173 -10.46 19.57 15.55
CA GLU A 173 -10.32 18.17 15.97
C GLU A 173 -8.93 17.63 15.65
N MET A 174 -8.47 17.81 14.41
CA MET A 174 -7.16 17.33 13.98
C MET A 174 -6.02 18.04 14.72
N LYS A 175 -6.11 19.34 14.93
CA LYS A 175 -5.16 20.11 15.72
C LYS A 175 -5.02 19.55 17.14
N THR A 176 -6.15 19.26 17.80
CA THR A 176 -6.15 18.69 19.15
C THR A 176 -5.35 17.36 19.19
N ILE A 177 -5.48 16.51 18.18
CA ILE A 177 -4.70 15.27 18.08
C ILE A 177 -3.21 15.59 17.91
N ILE A 178 -2.88 16.47 16.97
CA ILE A 178 -1.50 16.83 16.62
C ILE A 178 -0.75 17.41 17.82
N GLU A 179 -1.40 18.26 18.61
CA GLU A 179 -0.81 18.91 19.79
C GLU A 179 -0.66 17.95 20.98
N ASN A 180 -1.35 16.82 20.99
CA ASN A 180 -1.35 15.85 22.09
C ASN A 180 -0.60 14.55 21.74
N THR A 181 0.25 14.54 20.72
CA THR A 181 1.07 13.36 20.38
C THR A 181 2.50 13.75 20.02
N SER A 182 3.42 12.84 20.34
CA SER A 182 4.80 12.89 19.88
C SER A 182 5.00 12.19 18.52
N LEU A 183 4.00 11.47 18.00
CA LEU A 183 4.07 10.75 16.73
C LEU A 183 4.17 11.70 15.53
N GLY A 184 4.81 11.24 14.46
CA GLY A 184 4.69 11.88 13.15
C GLY A 184 3.28 11.71 12.59
N ILE A 185 2.77 12.69 11.86
CA ILE A 185 1.42 12.66 11.30
C ILE A 185 1.49 12.69 9.77
N ILE A 186 0.89 11.70 9.15
CA ILE A 186 0.56 11.70 7.72
C ILE A 186 -0.93 12.01 7.60
N LEU A 187 -1.28 13.13 6.99
CA LEU A 187 -2.68 13.47 6.71
C LEU A 187 -3.24 12.51 5.66
N TYR A 188 -4.40 11.91 5.91
CA TYR A 188 -5.01 11.00 4.96
C TYR A 188 -6.04 11.70 4.08
N ALA A 189 -5.65 12.03 2.87
CA ALA A 189 -6.50 12.65 1.87
C ALA A 189 -7.30 11.59 1.09
N LYS A 190 -8.30 10.99 1.76
CA LYS A 190 -9.31 10.13 1.14
C LYS A 190 -10.57 10.97 0.91
N PRO A 191 -10.96 11.28 -0.34
CA PRO A 191 -12.14 12.09 -0.61
C PRO A 191 -13.41 11.52 0.01
N SER A 192 -14.29 12.40 0.47
CA SER A 192 -15.60 12.03 1.03
C SER A 192 -16.71 12.87 0.41
N SER A 193 -17.75 12.22 -0.07
CA SER A 193 -18.96 12.89 -0.59
C SER A 193 -19.66 13.74 0.48
N LYS A 194 -19.49 13.41 1.76
CA LYS A 194 -20.11 14.13 2.89
C LYS A 194 -19.61 15.57 3.06
N ILE A 195 -18.44 15.91 2.51
CA ILE A 195 -17.87 17.25 2.63
C ILE A 195 -17.69 17.98 1.31
N LEU A 196 -18.31 17.50 0.23
CA LEU A 196 -18.32 18.20 -1.07
C LEU A 196 -18.86 19.62 -0.99
N HIS A 197 -19.75 19.90 -0.04
CA HIS A 197 -20.26 21.26 0.23
C HIS A 197 -19.22 22.19 0.88
N LEU A 198 -18.13 21.65 1.45
CA LEU A 198 -17.04 22.42 2.05
C LEU A 198 -15.87 22.62 1.07
N ASP A 199 -15.66 21.67 0.17
CA ASP A 199 -14.59 21.68 -0.83
C ASP A 199 -14.96 20.72 -1.97
N PRO A 200 -14.91 21.15 -3.25
CA PRO A 200 -15.31 20.33 -4.40
C PRO A 200 -14.43 19.09 -4.63
N THR A 201 -13.25 19.02 -4.02
CA THR A 201 -12.40 17.82 -4.04
C THR A 201 -12.92 16.73 -3.11
N GLY A 202 -13.84 17.04 -2.18
CA GLY A 202 -14.24 16.15 -1.11
C GLY A 202 -13.18 15.98 -0.01
N LEU A 203 -12.18 16.88 0.03
CA LEU A 203 -11.11 16.92 1.02
C LEU A 203 -11.12 18.22 1.80
N PRO A 204 -10.73 18.23 3.09
CA PRO A 204 -10.69 19.46 3.88
C PRO A 204 -9.38 20.23 3.63
N LEU A 205 -9.12 20.65 2.38
CA LEU A 205 -7.84 21.19 1.97
C LEU A 205 -7.46 22.46 2.74
N SER A 206 -8.40 23.34 3.05
CA SER A 206 -8.12 24.54 3.87
C SER A 206 -7.69 24.19 5.29
N ALA A 207 -8.32 23.17 5.89
CA ALA A 207 -7.88 22.65 7.19
C ALA A 207 -6.48 22.04 7.11
N PHE A 208 -6.22 21.22 6.09
CA PHE A 208 -4.92 20.58 5.88
C PHE A 208 -3.81 21.62 5.69
N GLU A 209 -4.01 22.67 4.90
CA GLU A 209 -3.03 23.76 4.75
C GLU A 209 -2.64 24.37 6.07
N ARG A 210 -3.61 24.69 6.92
CA ARG A 210 -3.38 25.27 8.26
C ARG A 210 -2.61 24.32 9.16
N LEU A 211 -2.81 23.00 9.03
CA LEU A 211 -2.11 21.98 9.80
C LEU A 211 -0.63 21.82 9.38
N THR A 212 -0.24 22.25 8.19
CA THR A 212 1.16 22.15 7.74
C THR A 212 2.14 22.96 8.61
N LYS A 213 1.66 23.89 9.43
CA LYS A 213 2.51 24.68 10.34
C LYS A 213 3.11 23.85 11.50
N PHE A 214 2.49 22.70 11.84
CA PHE A 214 2.99 21.85 12.91
C PHE A 214 4.17 21.00 12.41
N ASP A 215 5.23 20.94 13.22
CA ASP A 215 6.46 20.23 12.84
C ASP A 215 6.26 18.72 12.75
N ASN A 216 5.33 18.15 13.53
CA ASN A 216 5.00 16.75 13.47
C ASN A 216 4.01 16.36 12.36
N VAL A 217 3.52 17.30 11.55
CA VAL A 217 2.76 17.00 10.31
C VAL A 217 3.76 16.83 9.18
N LEU A 218 4.05 15.58 8.82
CA LEU A 218 5.16 15.16 7.97
C LEU A 218 4.81 15.10 6.50
N GLY A 219 3.61 14.64 6.19
CA GLY A 219 3.21 14.37 4.82
C GLY A 219 1.70 14.27 4.65
N VAL A 220 1.30 14.06 3.41
CA VAL A 220 -0.08 13.77 3.03
C VAL A 220 -0.10 12.57 2.10
N LYS A 221 -0.87 11.52 2.48
CA LYS A 221 -1.17 10.39 1.62
C LYS A 221 -2.50 10.65 0.94
N PHE A 222 -2.52 10.73 -0.38
CA PHE A 222 -3.76 10.90 -1.13
C PHE A 222 -4.07 9.66 -1.96
N THR A 223 -5.27 9.17 -1.73
CA THR A 223 -5.76 7.90 -2.22
C THR A 223 -6.98 8.09 -3.11
N GLN A 224 -7.29 7.08 -3.92
CA GLN A 224 -8.42 7.09 -4.84
C GLN A 224 -8.33 8.15 -5.93
N THR A 225 -7.33 8.05 -6.75
CA THR A 225 -7.03 8.96 -7.83
C THR A 225 -7.79 8.70 -9.12
N LEU A 226 -9.00 8.11 -9.05
CA LEU A 226 -9.94 8.12 -10.19
C LEU A 226 -10.23 9.55 -10.70
N ARG A 227 -9.81 10.57 -9.91
CA ARG A 227 -9.89 11.99 -10.26
C ARG A 227 -8.50 12.63 -10.18
N PRO A 228 -7.69 12.61 -11.26
CA PRO A 228 -6.38 13.23 -11.28
C PRO A 228 -6.39 14.70 -10.82
N ALA A 229 -7.45 15.46 -11.15
CA ALA A 229 -7.60 16.85 -10.72
C ALA A 229 -7.55 17.00 -9.18
N THR A 230 -8.08 16.03 -8.42
CA THR A 230 -7.98 16.05 -6.94
C THR A 230 -6.54 15.87 -6.48
N ALA A 231 -5.78 14.99 -7.12
CA ALA A 231 -4.37 14.78 -6.80
C ALA A 231 -3.54 16.04 -7.08
N TYR A 232 -3.78 16.69 -8.21
CA TYR A 232 -3.14 17.98 -8.53
C TYR A 232 -3.49 19.07 -7.52
N ALA A 233 -4.76 19.17 -7.10
CA ALA A 233 -5.17 20.14 -6.08
C ALA A 233 -4.48 19.90 -4.71
N VAL A 234 -4.32 18.64 -4.29
CA VAL A 234 -3.56 18.29 -3.09
C VAL A 234 -2.09 18.67 -3.23
N ALA A 235 -1.47 18.31 -4.35
CA ALA A 235 -0.06 18.57 -4.59
C ALA A 235 0.23 20.08 -4.66
N GLU A 236 -0.61 20.85 -5.31
CA GLU A 236 -0.46 22.31 -5.44
C GLU A 236 -0.57 23.00 -4.09
N ARG A 237 -1.51 22.60 -3.24
CA ARG A 237 -1.73 23.25 -1.95
C ARG A 237 -0.77 22.82 -0.85
N LEU A 238 -0.21 21.58 -0.93
CA LEU A 238 0.53 20.99 0.19
C LEU A 238 1.97 20.57 -0.17
N GLY A 239 2.30 20.44 -1.46
CA GLY A 239 3.54 19.81 -1.92
C GLY A 239 4.84 20.51 -1.55
N ASP A 240 4.81 21.83 -1.37
CA ASP A 240 6.00 22.61 -0.95
C ASP A 240 6.30 22.44 0.56
N ARG A 241 5.30 22.01 1.33
CA ARG A 241 5.35 21.98 2.81
C ARG A 241 5.36 20.58 3.40
N LEU A 242 4.86 19.59 2.67
CA LEU A 242 4.68 18.20 3.13
C LEU A 242 5.27 17.21 2.13
N LEU A 243 5.65 16.03 2.62
CA LEU A 243 5.92 14.88 1.75
C LEU A 243 4.62 14.45 1.08
N LEU A 244 4.67 14.26 -0.23
CA LEU A 244 3.53 13.77 -1.00
C LEU A 244 3.60 12.25 -1.11
N GLY A 245 2.58 11.58 -0.56
CA GLY A 245 2.39 10.13 -0.68
C GLY A 245 1.31 9.82 -1.71
N VAL A 246 1.71 9.87 -2.98
CA VAL A 246 0.83 9.52 -4.10
C VAL A 246 0.66 8.01 -4.14
N VAL A 247 -0.58 7.50 -4.14
CA VAL A 247 -0.80 6.05 -4.18
C VAL A 247 -0.82 5.48 -5.60
N ASP A 248 -1.06 6.32 -6.59
CA ASP A 248 -1.00 5.95 -7.99
C ASP A 248 0.41 6.21 -8.51
N LEU A 249 1.13 5.12 -8.85
CA LEU A 249 2.51 5.19 -9.32
C LEU A 249 2.64 5.91 -10.66
N GLU A 250 1.64 5.76 -11.53
CA GLU A 250 1.62 6.43 -12.83
C GLU A 250 1.51 7.94 -12.67
N LEU A 251 0.64 8.39 -11.75
CA LEU A 251 0.46 9.81 -11.48
C LEU A 251 1.68 10.48 -10.81
N MET A 252 2.57 9.69 -10.22
CA MET A 252 3.83 10.22 -9.69
C MET A 252 4.71 10.83 -10.77
N LEU A 253 4.71 10.29 -12.01
CA LEU A 253 5.54 10.78 -13.11
C LEU A 253 5.25 12.26 -13.43
N PRO A 254 4.02 12.66 -13.80
CA PRO A 254 3.73 14.06 -14.09
C PRO A 254 3.88 14.97 -12.86
N LEU A 255 3.57 14.49 -11.67
CA LEU A 255 3.74 15.28 -10.44
C LEU A 255 5.22 15.50 -10.09
N SER A 256 6.11 14.57 -10.42
CA SER A 256 7.54 14.68 -10.16
C SER A 256 8.22 15.79 -10.95
N LEU A 257 7.61 16.27 -12.04
CA LEU A 257 8.11 17.41 -12.82
C LEU A 257 8.08 18.72 -12.01
N LYS A 258 7.20 18.82 -11.01
CA LYS A 258 7.05 20.01 -10.18
C LYS A 258 7.34 19.76 -8.70
N TYR A 259 7.01 18.58 -8.19
CA TYR A 259 7.10 18.27 -6.77
C TYR A 259 8.07 17.12 -6.51
N LYS A 260 8.75 17.17 -5.38
CA LYS A 260 9.68 16.12 -4.99
C LYS A 260 8.92 14.87 -4.56
N MET A 261 9.11 13.76 -5.29
CA MET A 261 8.55 12.45 -4.99
C MET A 261 9.62 11.59 -4.33
N GLN A 262 9.35 11.03 -3.18
CA GLN A 262 10.30 10.14 -2.50
C GLN A 262 9.64 9.02 -1.69
N TRP A 263 8.32 9.07 -1.48
CA TRP A 263 7.60 8.15 -0.61
C TRP A 263 6.19 7.88 -1.15
N THR A 264 5.71 6.66 -0.91
CA THR A 264 4.31 6.31 -1.14
C THR A 264 3.84 5.30 -0.10
N GLY A 265 2.57 5.41 0.30
CA GLY A 265 1.87 4.44 1.13
C GLY A 265 0.77 3.72 0.36
N GLN A 266 1.00 3.35 -0.89
CA GLN A 266 0.01 2.60 -1.67
C GLN A 266 -0.24 1.22 -1.05
N TRP A 267 -1.51 0.85 -0.87
CA TRP A 267 -1.87 -0.46 -0.36
C TRP A 267 -1.67 -1.53 -1.44
N GLY A 268 -0.92 -2.56 -1.10
CA GLY A 268 -0.56 -3.63 -2.01
C GLY A 268 0.71 -3.39 -2.84
N ILE A 269 1.40 -2.28 -2.66
CA ILE A 269 2.63 -1.97 -3.40
C ILE A 269 3.72 -3.03 -3.22
N ASP A 270 3.73 -3.71 -2.10
CA ASP A 270 4.64 -4.80 -1.77
C ASP A 270 4.31 -6.12 -2.48
N SER A 271 3.20 -6.18 -3.18
CA SER A 271 2.83 -7.27 -4.09
C SER A 271 3.27 -7.05 -5.55
N LEU A 272 3.86 -5.90 -5.87
CA LEU A 272 4.25 -5.54 -7.24
C LEU A 272 5.72 -5.82 -7.59
N GLN A 273 6.52 -6.27 -6.63
CA GLN A 273 7.97 -6.46 -6.77
C GLN A 273 8.46 -7.65 -5.97
N SER A 274 9.74 -8.00 -6.11
CA SER A 274 10.39 -9.02 -5.29
C SER A 274 11.64 -8.48 -4.60
N PRO A 275 12.21 -9.19 -3.60
CA PRO A 275 13.49 -8.81 -3.01
C PRO A 275 14.65 -8.75 -4.02
N LYS A 276 14.62 -9.60 -5.06
CA LYS A 276 15.64 -9.60 -6.14
C LYS A 276 15.38 -8.50 -7.17
N THR A 277 14.15 -8.10 -7.33
CA THR A 277 13.72 -7.07 -8.30
C THR A 277 12.87 -6.02 -7.59
N PRO A 278 13.46 -5.17 -6.73
CA PRO A 278 12.74 -4.16 -5.96
C PRO A 278 12.49 -2.89 -6.81
N TRP A 279 11.84 -3.06 -7.95
CA TRP A 279 11.71 -2.01 -8.95
C TRP A 279 10.93 -0.79 -8.46
N VAL A 280 9.94 -0.98 -7.58
CA VAL A 280 9.20 0.15 -6.98
C VAL A 280 10.10 1.00 -6.11
N HIS A 281 10.99 0.36 -5.33
CA HIS A 281 11.99 1.08 -4.54
C HIS A 281 12.96 1.86 -5.46
N GLN A 282 13.44 1.23 -6.53
CA GLN A 282 14.31 1.86 -7.53
C GLN A 282 13.62 3.04 -8.23
N TYR A 283 12.35 2.87 -8.61
CA TYR A 283 11.53 3.91 -9.21
C TYR A 283 11.42 5.15 -8.31
N LEU A 284 11.09 4.96 -7.04
CA LEU A 284 11.00 6.05 -6.08
C LEU A 284 12.37 6.73 -5.82
N ASP A 285 13.46 5.97 -5.82
CA ASP A 285 14.80 6.52 -5.68
C ASP A 285 15.20 7.36 -6.90
N LEU A 286 14.87 6.92 -8.11
CA LEU A 286 15.09 7.69 -9.34
C LEU A 286 14.29 9.01 -9.31
N LEU A 287 13.01 8.98 -8.97
CA LEU A 287 12.20 10.19 -8.82
C LEU A 287 12.76 11.15 -7.76
N ARG A 288 13.18 10.62 -6.60
CA ARG A 288 13.78 11.40 -5.53
C ARG A 288 15.05 12.13 -5.97
N ARG A 289 15.83 11.52 -6.87
CA ARG A 289 17.07 12.08 -7.43
C ARG A 289 16.82 12.98 -8.67
N GLY A 290 15.58 13.14 -9.09
CA GLY A 290 15.21 13.93 -10.27
C GLY A 290 15.57 13.24 -11.61
N LYS A 291 15.80 11.92 -11.59
CA LYS A 291 16.10 11.10 -12.77
C LYS A 291 14.81 10.62 -13.43
N ASN A 292 13.99 11.59 -13.84
CA ASN A 292 12.62 11.33 -14.28
C ASN A 292 12.55 10.45 -15.54
N GLN A 293 13.49 10.60 -16.47
CA GLN A 293 13.54 9.78 -17.69
C GLN A 293 13.83 8.32 -17.36
N GLU A 294 14.83 8.06 -16.50
CA GLU A 294 15.17 6.71 -16.05
C GLU A 294 13.99 6.08 -15.24
N ALA A 295 13.31 6.89 -14.43
CA ALA A 295 12.12 6.45 -13.69
C ALA A 295 10.96 6.08 -14.65
N TYR A 296 10.75 6.87 -15.70
CA TYR A 296 9.76 6.60 -16.73
C TYR A 296 10.03 5.29 -17.47
N GLU A 297 11.27 5.05 -17.89
CA GLU A 297 11.67 3.81 -18.56
C GLU A 297 11.51 2.59 -17.65
N LEU A 298 11.88 2.73 -16.38
CA LEU A 298 11.70 1.68 -15.38
C LEU A 298 10.21 1.38 -15.12
N TYR A 299 9.38 2.42 -15.01
CA TYR A 299 7.93 2.25 -14.82
C TYR A 299 7.32 1.43 -15.97
N TRP A 300 7.60 1.80 -17.22
CA TRP A 300 7.04 1.12 -18.40
C TRP A 300 7.51 -0.32 -18.55
N ARG A 301 8.71 -0.64 -18.07
CA ARG A 301 9.18 -2.02 -18.03
C ARG A 301 8.30 -2.90 -17.13
N TYR A 302 7.79 -2.39 -16.02
CA TYR A 302 6.98 -3.12 -15.03
C TYR A 302 5.51 -2.72 -15.02
N GLU A 303 5.11 -1.85 -15.95
CA GLU A 303 3.73 -1.42 -16.12
C GLU A 303 2.72 -2.57 -16.18
N PRO A 304 3.00 -3.71 -16.84
CA PRO A 304 2.04 -4.81 -16.89
C PRO A 304 1.59 -5.31 -15.51
N ILE A 305 2.47 -5.32 -14.50
CA ILE A 305 2.10 -5.69 -13.13
C ILE A 305 1.24 -4.58 -12.50
N ALA A 306 1.63 -3.32 -12.65
CA ALA A 306 0.90 -2.20 -12.09
C ALA A 306 -0.50 -2.08 -12.71
N SER A 307 -0.61 -2.25 -14.03
CA SER A 307 -1.88 -2.23 -14.76
C SER A 307 -2.81 -3.35 -14.31
N HIS A 308 -2.30 -4.58 -14.20
CA HIS A 308 -3.09 -5.71 -13.69
C HIS A 308 -3.61 -5.44 -12.27
N PHE A 309 -2.76 -4.93 -11.39
CA PHE A 309 -3.13 -4.58 -10.03
C PHE A 309 -4.25 -3.51 -10.02
N TYR A 310 -4.15 -2.47 -10.84
CA TYR A 310 -5.20 -1.44 -10.93
C TYR A 310 -6.50 -1.98 -11.52
N GLN A 311 -6.43 -2.88 -12.50
CA GLN A 311 -7.61 -3.56 -13.05
C GLN A 311 -8.34 -4.39 -11.99
N LEU A 312 -7.60 -5.12 -11.16
CA LEU A 312 -8.17 -5.86 -10.03
C LEU A 312 -8.82 -4.94 -8.98
N GLN A 313 -8.27 -3.74 -8.78
CA GLN A 313 -8.81 -2.76 -7.82
C GLN A 313 -10.02 -1.99 -8.35
N ALA A 314 -10.09 -1.75 -9.66
CA ALA A 314 -11.05 -0.83 -10.27
C ALA A 314 -12.52 -1.07 -9.86
N PRO A 315 -13.03 -2.31 -9.80
CA PRO A 315 -14.41 -2.57 -9.41
C PRO A 315 -14.77 -2.13 -7.99
N SER A 316 -13.82 -2.19 -7.07
CA SER A 316 -14.04 -1.95 -5.64
C SER A 316 -13.51 -0.58 -5.16
N LEU A 317 -12.75 0.12 -5.99
CA LEU A 317 -12.01 1.32 -5.57
C LEU A 317 -12.94 2.47 -5.14
N SER A 318 -14.06 2.65 -5.82
CA SER A 318 -15.04 3.72 -5.53
C SER A 318 -15.66 3.63 -4.14
N ILE A 319 -15.73 2.43 -3.57
CA ILE A 319 -16.29 2.16 -2.24
C ILE A 319 -15.22 1.88 -1.19
N GLY A 320 -13.95 1.92 -1.58
CA GLY A 320 -12.81 1.69 -0.70
C GLY A 320 -12.52 0.23 -0.41
N GLY A 321 -13.06 -0.69 -1.21
CA GLY A 321 -12.70 -2.11 -1.20
C GLY A 321 -11.36 -2.35 -1.89
N HIS A 322 -10.78 -3.53 -1.65
CA HIS A 322 -9.55 -3.97 -2.29
C HIS A 322 -9.59 -5.48 -2.53
N PRO A 323 -8.97 -5.99 -3.58
CA PRO A 323 -8.85 -7.41 -3.86
C PRO A 323 -7.79 -8.06 -2.96
N TRP A 324 -8.03 -8.07 -1.65
CA TRP A 324 -7.04 -8.43 -0.63
C TRP A 324 -6.42 -9.80 -0.86
N LEU A 325 -7.19 -10.77 -1.34
CA LEU A 325 -6.69 -12.12 -1.56
C LEU A 325 -5.73 -12.19 -2.74
N HIS A 326 -6.01 -11.46 -3.84
CA HIS A 326 -5.11 -11.32 -4.99
C HIS A 326 -3.81 -10.60 -4.57
N ILE A 327 -3.92 -9.51 -3.79
CA ILE A 327 -2.76 -8.79 -3.26
C ILE A 327 -1.88 -9.74 -2.44
N LYS A 328 -2.49 -10.55 -1.58
CA LYS A 328 -1.77 -11.51 -0.75
C LYS A 328 -1.15 -12.64 -1.57
N TYR A 329 -1.81 -13.07 -2.65
CA TYR A 329 -1.29 -14.07 -3.58
C TYR A 329 -0.07 -13.54 -4.35
N MET A 330 -0.17 -12.35 -4.94
CA MET A 330 0.95 -11.71 -5.64
C MET A 330 2.16 -11.53 -4.72
N LYS A 331 1.95 -11.10 -3.47
CA LYS A 331 3.01 -10.99 -2.46
C LYS A 331 3.62 -12.36 -2.12
N TRP A 332 2.80 -13.41 -2.02
CA TRP A 332 3.26 -14.78 -1.79
C TRP A 332 4.10 -15.33 -2.95
N LEU A 333 3.73 -15.04 -4.19
CA LEU A 333 4.51 -15.42 -5.36
C LEU A 333 5.95 -14.94 -5.27
N THR A 334 6.23 -13.83 -4.64
CA THR A 334 7.56 -13.22 -4.51
C THR A 334 8.26 -13.50 -3.19
N GLY A 335 7.68 -14.35 -2.32
CA GLY A 335 8.30 -14.83 -1.09
C GLY A 335 7.60 -14.41 0.22
N GLY A 336 6.44 -13.78 0.17
CA GLY A 336 5.58 -13.54 1.33
C GLY A 336 5.01 -14.84 1.93
N ASN A 337 4.30 -14.73 3.06
CA ASN A 337 3.76 -15.91 3.73
C ASN A 337 2.56 -16.55 3.01
N GLY A 338 1.67 -15.75 2.42
CA GLY A 338 0.37 -16.25 1.95
C GLY A 338 -0.61 -16.52 3.11
N GLY A 339 -1.51 -17.47 2.89
CA GLY A 339 -2.60 -17.84 3.81
C GLY A 339 -3.88 -17.05 3.53
N LEU A 340 -5.04 -17.75 3.55
CA LEU A 340 -6.33 -17.10 3.37
C LEU A 340 -6.63 -16.13 4.52
N LEU A 341 -7.43 -15.12 4.22
CA LEU A 341 -7.94 -14.18 5.22
C LEU A 341 -9.20 -14.78 5.88
N SER A 342 -9.41 -14.50 7.16
CA SER A 342 -10.67 -14.80 7.80
C SER A 342 -11.78 -13.98 7.19
N ASP A 343 -13.02 -14.36 7.45
CA ASP A 343 -14.24 -13.86 6.89
C ASP A 343 -14.17 -12.46 6.24
N LEU A 344 -14.31 -12.44 4.91
CA LEU A 344 -14.40 -11.24 4.10
C LEU A 344 -15.86 -10.94 3.74
N ASN A 345 -16.82 -11.29 4.59
CA ASN A 345 -18.25 -10.99 4.40
C ASN A 345 -18.53 -9.50 4.15
N GLU A 346 -17.60 -8.62 4.53
CA GLU A 346 -17.62 -7.21 4.18
C GLU A 346 -17.08 -6.92 2.76
N THR A 347 -16.55 -7.94 2.07
CA THR A 347 -16.09 -7.76 0.70
C THR A 347 -17.29 -7.90 -0.23
N PRO A 348 -17.66 -6.84 -0.93
CA PRO A 348 -18.77 -6.87 -1.86
C PRO A 348 -18.58 -7.92 -2.96
N ASP A 349 -19.68 -8.50 -3.47
CA ASP A 349 -19.71 -9.55 -4.49
C ASP A 349 -18.95 -9.20 -5.79
N TYR A 350 -18.69 -7.93 -6.05
CA TYR A 350 -17.92 -7.49 -7.22
C TYR A 350 -16.39 -7.47 -7.01
N VAL A 351 -15.90 -7.77 -5.81
CA VAL A 351 -14.47 -8.05 -5.63
C VAL A 351 -14.20 -9.45 -6.16
N PRO A 352 -13.27 -9.60 -7.12
CA PRO A 352 -13.04 -10.88 -7.75
C PRO A 352 -12.56 -11.92 -6.72
N HIS A 353 -13.17 -13.11 -6.78
CA HIS A 353 -12.64 -14.27 -6.08
C HIS A 353 -11.34 -14.71 -6.73
N LEU A 354 -10.40 -15.21 -5.97
CA LEU A 354 -9.16 -15.75 -6.47
C LEU A 354 -9.38 -17.19 -6.97
N ASP A 355 -9.75 -17.31 -8.23
CA ASP A 355 -9.94 -18.56 -8.94
C ASP A 355 -8.66 -19.03 -9.68
N ALA A 356 -8.74 -20.17 -10.35
CA ALA A 356 -7.61 -20.75 -11.09
C ALA A 356 -7.11 -19.81 -12.21
N GLU A 357 -8.01 -19.10 -12.89
CA GLU A 357 -7.62 -18.17 -13.96
C GLU A 357 -6.92 -16.93 -13.38
N GLY A 358 -7.44 -16.36 -12.29
CA GLY A 358 -6.80 -15.23 -11.59
C GLY A 358 -5.40 -15.59 -11.06
N ARG A 359 -5.22 -16.80 -10.53
CA ARG A 359 -3.90 -17.28 -10.10
C ARG A 359 -2.92 -17.43 -11.27
N LYS A 360 -3.40 -18.00 -12.39
CA LYS A 360 -2.62 -18.14 -13.62
C LYS A 360 -2.20 -16.78 -14.17
N GLN A 361 -3.12 -15.83 -14.28
CA GLN A 361 -2.84 -14.46 -14.74
C GLN A 361 -1.79 -13.76 -13.88
N CYS A 362 -1.87 -13.87 -12.56
CA CYS A 362 -0.85 -13.34 -11.68
C CYS A 362 0.54 -13.94 -11.97
N ARG A 363 0.64 -15.24 -12.17
CA ARG A 363 1.92 -15.92 -12.48
C ARG A 363 2.48 -15.49 -13.84
N GLU A 364 1.63 -15.49 -14.88
CA GLU A 364 2.03 -15.12 -16.25
C GLU A 364 2.54 -13.68 -16.34
N ILE A 365 1.94 -12.74 -15.60
CA ILE A 365 2.37 -11.35 -15.60
C ILE A 365 3.75 -11.18 -14.93
N PHE A 366 4.01 -11.87 -13.83
CA PHE A 366 5.32 -11.83 -13.19
C PHE A 366 6.41 -12.44 -14.08
N ASP A 367 6.11 -13.59 -14.73
CA ASP A 367 7.01 -14.25 -15.67
C ASP A 367 7.30 -13.32 -16.88
N HIS A 368 6.25 -12.71 -17.45
CA HIS A 368 6.37 -11.79 -18.58
C HIS A 368 7.35 -10.63 -18.33
N VAL A 369 7.37 -10.06 -17.13
CA VAL A 369 8.29 -8.97 -16.78
C VAL A 369 9.62 -9.45 -16.20
N GLY A 370 9.82 -10.76 -16.08
CA GLY A 370 11.06 -11.37 -15.62
C GLY A 370 11.29 -11.27 -14.11
N ILE A 371 10.22 -11.30 -13.32
CA ILE A 371 10.32 -11.39 -11.85
C ILE A 371 10.19 -12.86 -11.43
N ASP A 372 11.23 -13.36 -10.76
CA ASP A 372 11.23 -14.70 -10.20
C ASP A 372 10.09 -14.91 -9.21
N ILE A 373 9.31 -15.96 -9.39
CA ILE A 373 8.23 -16.36 -8.50
C ILE A 373 8.50 -17.73 -7.86
N THR A 374 7.79 -18.03 -6.79
CA THR A 374 7.87 -19.34 -6.13
C THR A 374 7.34 -20.47 -7.00
N ASN A 375 8.00 -21.64 -6.92
CA ASN A 375 7.56 -22.90 -7.51
C ASN A 375 6.69 -23.74 -6.55
N LEU A 376 6.39 -23.23 -5.36
CA LEU A 376 5.50 -23.94 -4.43
C LEU A 376 4.10 -24.10 -5.01
N PRO A 377 3.40 -25.21 -4.68
CA PRO A 377 2.02 -25.39 -5.10
C PRO A 377 1.09 -24.37 -4.41
N ASP A 378 -0.04 -24.06 -5.02
CA ASP A 378 -1.03 -23.14 -4.47
C ASP A 378 -1.56 -23.57 -3.07
N ASP A 379 -1.48 -24.86 -2.74
CA ASP A 379 -1.71 -25.37 -1.39
C ASP A 379 -0.89 -24.63 -0.31
N ALA A 380 0.36 -24.28 -0.63
CA ALA A 380 1.21 -23.52 0.28
C ALA A 380 0.74 -22.08 0.45
N PHE A 381 0.18 -21.48 -0.61
CA PHE A 381 -0.49 -20.19 -0.49
C PHE A 381 -1.73 -20.29 0.40
N VAL A 382 -2.58 -21.27 0.17
CA VAL A 382 -3.88 -21.44 0.84
C VAL A 382 -3.72 -21.46 2.37
N VAL A 383 -2.76 -22.23 2.87
CA VAL A 383 -2.52 -22.33 4.32
C VAL A 383 -1.48 -21.34 4.84
N GLY A 384 -0.70 -20.72 3.94
CA GLY A 384 0.47 -19.90 4.26
C GLY A 384 1.74 -20.72 4.46
N ASN A 385 2.87 -20.22 3.96
CA ASN A 385 4.16 -20.92 3.95
C ASN A 385 4.57 -21.41 5.34
N ALA A 386 4.40 -20.59 6.38
CA ALA A 386 4.74 -20.97 7.74
C ALA A 386 3.91 -22.17 8.25
N ALA A 387 2.61 -22.21 7.96
CA ALA A 387 1.75 -23.36 8.29
C ALA A 387 2.04 -24.57 7.41
N TYR A 388 2.28 -24.36 6.11
CA TYR A 388 2.60 -25.42 5.16
C TYR A 388 3.88 -26.18 5.56
N GLU A 389 4.92 -25.47 5.99
CA GLU A 389 6.17 -26.06 6.49
C GLU A 389 5.97 -26.87 7.77
N ARG A 390 4.99 -26.52 8.61
CA ARG A 390 4.57 -27.29 9.78
C ARG A 390 3.65 -28.49 9.46
N GLY A 391 3.40 -28.76 8.17
CA GLY A 391 2.60 -29.89 7.71
C GLY A 391 1.10 -29.61 7.55
N VAL A 392 0.61 -28.38 7.76
CA VAL A 392 -0.78 -28.00 7.49
C VAL A 392 -1.08 -28.04 6.00
N ARG A 393 -2.27 -28.49 5.63
CA ARG A 393 -2.73 -28.62 4.24
C ARG A 393 -4.12 -28.00 4.07
N PRO A 394 -4.59 -27.68 2.84
CA PRO A 394 -5.92 -27.07 2.61
C PRO A 394 -7.07 -27.85 3.26
N LYS A 395 -7.01 -29.17 3.32
CA LYS A 395 -8.02 -30.02 3.98
C LYS A 395 -8.18 -29.78 5.50
N ASP A 396 -7.17 -29.15 6.11
CA ASP A 396 -7.17 -28.86 7.55
C ASP A 396 -7.84 -27.50 7.85
N LEU A 397 -8.16 -26.72 6.80
CA LEU A 397 -8.87 -25.45 6.95
C LEU A 397 -10.37 -25.65 7.22
N SER A 398 -10.93 -24.83 8.09
CA SER A 398 -12.37 -24.86 8.38
C SER A 398 -13.21 -24.20 7.27
N ALA A 399 -12.62 -23.37 6.42
CA ALA A 399 -13.28 -22.69 5.30
C ALA A 399 -12.25 -22.22 4.26
N MET A 400 -12.74 -21.84 3.09
CA MET A 400 -11.92 -21.29 1.97
C MET A 400 -12.48 -19.93 1.50
N PRO A 401 -12.44 -18.88 2.32
CA PRO A 401 -13.03 -17.59 1.99
C PRO A 401 -12.43 -17.00 0.71
N GLN A 402 -13.27 -16.66 -0.26
CA GLN A 402 -12.93 -16.01 -1.55
C GLN A 402 -11.91 -16.77 -2.42
N TYR A 403 -11.54 -17.99 -2.05
CA TYR A 403 -10.68 -18.85 -2.84
C TYR A 403 -11.51 -19.92 -3.54
N ILE A 404 -11.31 -20.09 -4.84
CA ILE A 404 -11.91 -21.14 -5.65
C ILE A 404 -10.79 -22.06 -6.13
N ALA A 405 -10.86 -23.33 -5.70
CA ALA A 405 -9.85 -24.35 -5.99
C ALA A 405 -9.75 -24.71 -7.49
#